data_98f5ec1db539bbb27b95338d62f25719
#
_entry.id   98f5ec1db539bbb27b95338d62f25719
#
_cell.length_a   1.000
_cell.length_b   1.000
_cell.length_c   1.000
_cell.angle_alpha   90.00
_cell.angle_beta   90.00
_cell.angle_gamma   90.00
#
_symmetry.space_group_name_H-M   'P 1'
#
loop_
_entity.id
_entity.type
_entity.pdbx_description
1 polymer ?
#
loop_
_entity_poly.entity_id
_entity_poly.type
_entity_poly.pdbx_seq_one_letter_code
_entity_poly.pdbx_strand_id
1 'polypeptide(L)'
;MKKILFTVLGLAAAITMSAQKYESQRPAEKDRLFQSEAIELKILEITQKLANPRLAWMFANCFPNTLDTTVHYNPDGHDGQGNTFVITGDIEAMWLRDSGAQVWPYVRYVNEDPELKDMIAGVINRQFKLINIDPYANAFNVEPVGPANSTDWPSADPYVFERKWELDSHCYPIRLAYEYW
;
A
#
# COMPACT_ATOMS: atom_id res chain seq x y z
N MET A 1 -9.84 -17.29 -64.25
CA MET A 1 -10.34 -17.68 -62.90
C MET A 1 -9.23 -18.11 -61.93
N LYS A 2 -7.99 -17.59 -62.02
CA LYS A 2 -6.88 -17.93 -61.12
C LYS A 2 -6.34 -16.74 -60.31
N LYS A 3 -6.94 -15.56 -60.36
CA LYS A 3 -6.43 -14.34 -59.69
C LYS A 3 -7.22 -13.95 -58.41
N ILE A 4 -8.36 -14.60 -58.11
CA ILE A 4 -9.20 -14.28 -56.96
C ILE A 4 -8.85 -15.11 -55.74
N LEU A 5 -8.09 -16.20 -55.90
CA LEU A 5 -7.77 -17.10 -54.77
C LEU A 5 -6.59 -16.62 -53.89
N PHE A 6 -5.76 -15.69 -54.38
CA PHE A 6 -4.61 -15.18 -53.62
C PHE A 6 -4.94 -14.00 -52.66
N THR A 7 -6.06 -13.33 -52.89
CA THR A 7 -6.42 -12.16 -52.08
C THR A 7 -7.18 -12.54 -50.80
N VAL A 8 -7.74 -13.73 -50.70
CA VAL A 8 -8.47 -14.21 -49.51
C VAL A 8 -7.52 -14.86 -48.47
N LEU A 9 -6.38 -15.46 -48.92
CA LEU A 9 -5.41 -15.99 -48.00
C LEU A 9 -4.53 -14.95 -47.31
N GLY A 10 -4.42 -13.73 -47.87
CA GLY A 10 -3.65 -12.63 -47.27
C GLY A 10 -4.38 -11.92 -46.13
N LEU A 11 -5.71 -12.02 -46.03
CA LEU A 11 -6.51 -11.34 -45.03
C LEU A 11 -6.69 -12.18 -43.74
N ALA A 12 -6.49 -13.49 -43.80
CA ALA A 12 -6.64 -14.37 -42.63
C ALA A 12 -5.38 -14.45 -41.75
N ALA A 13 -4.24 -13.93 -42.21
CA ALA A 13 -2.99 -13.95 -41.47
C ALA A 13 -2.77 -12.73 -40.54
N ALA A 14 -3.69 -11.75 -40.56
CA ALA A 14 -3.52 -10.49 -39.83
C ALA A 14 -4.32 -10.39 -38.51
N ILE A 15 -4.98 -11.46 -38.05
CA ILE A 15 -5.85 -11.43 -36.87
C ILE A 15 -5.38 -12.33 -35.72
N THR A 16 -4.15 -12.81 -35.75
CA THR A 16 -3.51 -13.36 -34.56
C THR A 16 -2.53 -12.35 -33.98
N MET A 17 -2.96 -11.16 -33.68
CA MET A 17 -2.34 -10.40 -32.60
C MET A 17 -2.73 -11.13 -31.32
N SER A 18 -1.84 -12.03 -30.87
CA SER A 18 -1.89 -12.60 -29.55
C SER A 18 -2.04 -11.44 -28.57
N ALA A 19 -3.24 -11.26 -28.02
CA ALA A 19 -3.43 -10.32 -26.91
C ALA A 19 -2.47 -10.80 -25.82
N GLN A 20 -1.44 -10.01 -25.54
CA GLN A 20 -0.48 -10.33 -24.50
C GLN A 20 -1.27 -10.44 -23.19
N LYS A 21 -1.38 -11.66 -22.67
CA LYS A 21 -2.09 -11.93 -21.43
C LYS A 21 -1.17 -11.50 -20.28
N TYR A 22 -1.55 -10.44 -19.61
CA TYR A 22 -0.87 -10.00 -18.40
C TYR A 22 -1.36 -10.82 -17.22
N GLU A 23 -0.47 -11.60 -16.59
CA GLU A 23 -0.77 -12.38 -15.39
C GLU A 23 -0.67 -11.50 -14.14
N SER A 24 -1.57 -11.69 -13.16
CA SER A 24 -1.52 -10.99 -11.89
C SER A 24 -0.22 -11.33 -11.14
N GLN A 25 0.39 -10.31 -10.55
CA GLN A 25 1.57 -10.44 -9.69
C GLN A 25 1.19 -10.25 -8.20
N ARG A 26 -0.09 -10.09 -7.90
CA ARG A 26 -0.57 -10.01 -6.52
C ARG A 26 -0.35 -11.34 -5.81
N PRO A 27 -0.11 -11.33 -4.49
CA PRO A 27 -0.15 -12.54 -3.68
C PRO A 27 -1.50 -13.28 -3.84
N ALA A 28 -1.48 -14.60 -3.63
CA ALA A 28 -2.73 -15.34 -3.56
C ALA A 28 -3.62 -14.73 -2.45
N GLU A 29 -4.93 -14.76 -2.62
CA GLU A 29 -5.89 -14.08 -1.73
C GLU A 29 -5.66 -14.41 -0.24
N LYS A 30 -5.40 -15.68 0.07
CA LYS A 30 -5.11 -16.18 1.42
C LYS A 30 -3.79 -15.65 2.02
N ASP A 31 -2.88 -15.14 1.19
CA ASP A 31 -1.55 -14.67 1.57
C ASP A 31 -1.49 -13.13 1.63
N ARG A 32 -2.61 -12.44 1.34
CA ARG A 32 -2.72 -10.98 1.46
C ARG A 32 -2.89 -10.59 2.92
N LEU A 33 -2.17 -9.55 3.35
CA LEU A 33 -2.17 -9.11 4.74
C LEU A 33 -3.44 -8.38 5.14
N PHE A 34 -4.03 -7.60 4.23
CA PHE A 34 -5.30 -6.91 4.44
C PHE A 34 -6.12 -6.90 3.15
N GLN A 35 -7.42 -7.11 3.27
CA GLN A 35 -8.34 -7.11 2.13
C GLN A 35 -9.50 -6.15 2.41
N SER A 36 -9.87 -5.34 1.42
CA SER A 36 -10.98 -4.41 1.48
C SER A 36 -11.90 -4.63 0.29
N GLU A 37 -13.18 -4.93 0.56
CA GLU A 37 -14.18 -5.10 -0.50
C GLU A 37 -14.32 -3.83 -1.35
N ALA A 38 -14.34 -2.66 -0.73
CA ALA A 38 -14.43 -1.38 -1.44
C ALA A 38 -13.25 -1.18 -2.40
N ILE A 39 -12.03 -1.57 -2.00
CA ILE A 39 -10.84 -1.46 -2.86
C ILE A 39 -10.89 -2.48 -3.99
N GLU A 40 -11.29 -3.74 -3.74
CA GLU A 40 -11.43 -4.75 -4.80
C GLU A 40 -12.48 -4.33 -5.84
N LEU A 41 -13.63 -3.80 -5.42
CA LEU A 41 -14.64 -3.25 -6.31
C LEU A 41 -14.10 -2.08 -7.14
N LYS A 42 -13.28 -1.21 -6.54
CA LYS A 42 -12.66 -0.09 -7.24
C LYS A 42 -11.63 -0.55 -8.28
N ILE A 43 -10.86 -1.59 -7.98
CA ILE A 43 -9.94 -2.21 -8.95
C ILE A 43 -10.72 -2.71 -10.18
N LEU A 44 -11.81 -3.44 -9.96
CA LEU A 44 -12.67 -3.92 -11.06
C LEU A 44 -13.23 -2.77 -11.89
N GLU A 45 -13.79 -1.75 -11.22
CA GLU A 45 -14.37 -0.58 -11.89
C GLU A 45 -13.36 0.13 -12.81
N ILE A 46 -12.16 0.40 -12.28
CA ILE A 46 -11.16 1.18 -13.01
C ILE A 46 -10.54 0.35 -14.14
N THR A 47 -10.22 -0.91 -13.88
CA THR A 47 -9.63 -1.78 -14.92
C THR A 47 -10.55 -1.98 -16.11
N GLN A 48 -11.88 -2.04 -15.90
CA GLN A 48 -12.86 -2.11 -16.98
C GLN A 48 -12.94 -0.82 -17.83
N LYS A 49 -12.63 0.33 -17.25
CA LYS A 49 -12.63 1.63 -17.93
C LYS A 49 -11.32 1.93 -18.68
N LEU A 50 -10.24 1.25 -18.35
CA LEU A 50 -8.95 1.46 -18.97
C LEU A 50 -8.85 0.72 -20.31
N ALA A 51 -8.82 1.47 -21.41
CA ALA A 51 -8.69 0.92 -22.76
C ALA A 51 -7.33 0.24 -23.01
N ASN A 52 -6.28 0.65 -22.31
CA ASN A 52 -4.96 0.06 -22.42
C ASN A 52 -4.81 -1.13 -21.44
N PRO A 53 -4.68 -2.38 -21.92
CA PRO A 53 -4.64 -3.56 -21.05
C PRO A 53 -3.40 -3.60 -20.14
N ARG A 54 -2.29 -2.99 -20.55
CA ARG A 54 -1.08 -2.87 -19.70
C ARG A 54 -1.32 -1.93 -18.53
N LEU A 55 -1.98 -0.80 -18.75
CA LEU A 55 -2.33 0.13 -17.66
C LEU A 55 -3.35 -0.49 -16.71
N ALA A 56 -4.34 -1.21 -17.22
CA ALA A 56 -5.29 -1.96 -16.40
C ALA A 56 -4.58 -2.98 -15.50
N TRP A 57 -3.67 -3.76 -16.08
CA TRP A 57 -2.85 -4.70 -15.34
C TRP A 57 -1.96 -4.02 -14.29
N MET A 58 -1.26 -2.93 -14.65
CA MET A 58 -0.42 -2.18 -13.72
C MET A 58 -1.27 -1.65 -12.54
N PHE A 59 -2.42 -1.05 -12.83
CA PHE A 59 -3.30 -0.54 -11.78
C PHE A 59 -3.77 -1.65 -10.84
N ALA A 60 -4.22 -2.80 -11.39
CA ALA A 60 -4.68 -3.94 -10.60
C ALA A 60 -3.61 -4.55 -9.69
N ASN A 61 -2.33 -4.41 -10.03
CA ASN A 61 -1.23 -4.93 -9.22
C ASN A 61 -0.63 -3.88 -8.27
N CYS A 62 -0.51 -2.63 -8.71
CA CYS A 62 0.16 -1.58 -7.93
C CYS A 62 -0.79 -0.94 -6.90
N PHE A 63 -2.06 -0.72 -7.27
CA PHE A 63 -3.00 -0.04 -6.37
C PHE A 63 -3.24 -0.78 -5.05
N PRO A 64 -3.45 -2.10 -5.01
CA PRO A 64 -3.64 -2.82 -3.76
C PRO A 64 -2.33 -3.23 -3.05
N ASN A 65 -1.15 -2.98 -3.64
CA ASN A 65 0.11 -3.56 -3.17
C ASN A 65 0.39 -3.28 -1.68
N THR A 66 0.14 -2.06 -1.20
CA THR A 66 0.32 -1.72 0.21
C THR A 66 -0.54 -2.59 1.12
N LEU A 67 -1.81 -2.75 0.78
CA LEU A 67 -2.74 -3.58 1.56
C LEU A 67 -2.34 -5.06 1.50
N ASP A 68 -1.97 -5.53 0.31
CA ASP A 68 -1.61 -6.93 0.11
C ASP A 68 -0.34 -7.37 0.85
N THR A 69 0.65 -6.44 1.04
CA THR A 69 2.03 -6.86 1.36
C THR A 69 2.71 -6.13 2.52
N THR A 70 2.20 -4.98 2.97
CA THR A 70 2.93 -4.13 3.94
C THR A 70 2.13 -3.73 5.16
N VAL A 71 0.82 -3.94 5.17
CA VAL A 71 -0.08 -3.55 6.26
C VAL A 71 -0.21 -4.69 7.26
N HIS A 72 0.24 -4.47 8.49
CA HIS A 72 0.04 -5.39 9.61
C HIS A 72 -1.04 -4.81 10.53
N TYR A 73 -2.28 -5.20 10.28
CA TYR A 73 -3.45 -4.72 11.03
C TYR A 73 -3.78 -5.63 12.20
N ASN A 74 -3.95 -5.03 13.38
CA ASN A 74 -4.44 -5.70 14.57
C ASN A 74 -5.67 -4.96 15.09
N PRO A 75 -6.89 -5.48 14.87
CA PRO A 75 -8.13 -4.82 15.28
C PRO A 75 -8.25 -4.69 16.80
N ASP A 76 -7.70 -5.62 17.56
CA ASP A 76 -7.84 -5.63 19.02
C ASP A 76 -6.91 -4.62 19.70
N GLY A 77 -5.76 -4.31 19.10
CA GLY A 77 -4.76 -3.40 19.66
C GLY A 77 -4.40 -3.72 21.11
N HIS A 78 -3.39 -3.05 21.70
CA HIS A 78 -3.09 -3.23 23.13
C HIS A 78 -4.08 -2.50 24.06
N ASP A 79 -4.87 -1.56 23.54
CA ASP A 79 -5.71 -0.61 24.30
C ASP A 79 -7.18 -0.61 23.84
N GLY A 80 -7.61 -1.61 23.07
CA GLY A 80 -8.96 -1.65 22.47
C GLY A 80 -9.16 -0.62 21.35
N GLN A 81 -8.10 0.04 20.89
CA GLN A 81 -8.07 0.86 19.69
C GLN A 81 -7.25 0.13 18.64
N GLY A 82 -7.76 -0.01 17.44
CA GLY A 82 -7.06 -0.65 16.34
C GLY A 82 -5.63 -0.14 16.22
N ASN A 83 -4.71 -1.03 15.93
CA ASN A 83 -3.29 -0.74 15.76
C ASN A 83 -2.84 -1.28 14.42
N THR A 84 -2.30 -0.42 13.57
CA THR A 84 -1.80 -0.80 12.26
C THR A 84 -0.35 -0.39 12.11
N PHE A 85 0.52 -1.35 11.85
CA PHE A 85 1.91 -1.12 11.51
C PHE A 85 2.10 -1.30 10.01
N VAL A 86 2.75 -0.33 9.35
CA VAL A 86 2.96 -0.36 7.90
C VAL A 86 4.46 -0.31 7.62
N ILE A 87 4.99 -1.40 7.08
CA ILE A 87 6.40 -1.47 6.69
C ILE A 87 6.62 -0.80 5.32
N THR A 88 7.86 -0.41 5.00
CA THR A 88 8.18 0.14 3.67
C THR A 88 8.06 -0.91 2.55
N GLY A 89 8.26 -2.19 2.88
CA GLY A 89 8.16 -3.32 1.96
C GLY A 89 9.46 -4.10 1.82
N ASP A 90 10.59 -3.42 1.77
CA ASP A 90 11.94 -3.98 1.75
C ASP A 90 12.63 -3.91 3.13
N ILE A 91 12.14 -3.07 4.02
CA ILE A 91 12.62 -2.91 5.40
C ILE A 91 11.43 -3.12 6.35
N GLU A 92 11.60 -3.99 7.35
CA GLU A 92 10.60 -4.30 8.37
C GLU A 92 10.53 -3.22 9.46
N ALA A 93 10.39 -1.96 9.05
CA ALA A 93 10.24 -0.82 9.94
C ALA A 93 9.21 0.16 9.35
N MET A 94 8.60 0.95 10.23
CA MET A 94 7.57 1.94 9.88
C MET A 94 8.18 3.32 9.87
N TRP A 95 8.36 3.92 8.69
CA TRP A 95 8.62 5.35 8.54
C TRP A 95 7.32 6.14 8.69
N LEU A 96 7.40 7.24 9.41
CA LEU A 96 6.21 8.10 9.65
C LEU A 96 5.68 8.71 8.35
N ARG A 97 6.57 9.21 7.47
CA ARG A 97 6.18 9.73 6.16
C ARG A 97 5.61 8.64 5.26
N ASP A 98 6.37 7.55 5.11
CA ASP A 98 6.08 6.49 4.15
C ASP A 98 4.76 5.80 4.47
N SER A 99 4.54 5.43 5.72
CA SER A 99 3.31 4.76 6.15
C SER A 99 2.06 5.61 5.86
N GLY A 100 2.14 6.94 6.08
CA GLY A 100 1.08 7.86 5.74
C GLY A 100 0.85 7.95 4.23
N ALA A 101 1.92 8.05 3.43
CA ALA A 101 1.83 8.13 1.98
C ALA A 101 1.30 6.83 1.35
N GLN A 102 1.73 5.66 1.88
CA GLN A 102 1.32 4.35 1.38
C GLN A 102 -0.18 4.09 1.54
N VAL A 103 -0.80 4.54 2.64
CA VAL A 103 -2.24 4.33 2.87
C VAL A 103 -3.11 5.48 2.35
N TRP A 104 -2.52 6.62 2.00
CA TRP A 104 -3.21 7.80 1.50
C TRP A 104 -4.22 7.54 0.36
N PRO A 105 -3.92 6.72 -0.65
CA PRO A 105 -4.85 6.47 -1.75
C PRO A 105 -6.18 5.87 -1.31
N TYR A 106 -6.23 5.21 -0.15
CA TYR A 106 -7.40 4.48 0.35
C TYR A 106 -8.30 5.32 1.26
N VAL A 107 -7.83 6.45 1.79
CA VAL A 107 -8.60 7.31 2.73
C VAL A 107 -9.96 7.69 2.17
N ARG A 108 -10.06 7.95 0.87
CA ARG A 108 -11.33 8.31 0.21
C ARG A 108 -12.41 7.23 0.23
N TYR A 109 -12.05 5.99 0.58
CA TYR A 109 -12.94 4.83 0.59
C TYR A 109 -13.33 4.38 2.01
N VAL A 110 -12.84 5.05 3.06
CA VAL A 110 -13.10 4.66 4.47
C VAL A 110 -14.59 4.70 4.86
N ASN A 111 -15.40 5.47 4.16
CA ASN A 111 -16.84 5.50 4.40
C ASN A 111 -17.61 4.38 3.67
N GLU A 112 -16.95 3.66 2.77
CA GLU A 112 -17.50 2.54 2.02
C GLU A 112 -17.16 1.18 2.66
N ASP A 113 -16.17 1.15 3.56
CA ASP A 113 -15.65 -0.07 4.19
C ASP A 113 -15.22 0.21 5.65
N PRO A 114 -16.00 -0.27 6.64
CA PRO A 114 -15.71 -0.05 8.05
C PRO A 114 -14.38 -0.65 8.52
N GLU A 115 -13.96 -1.80 7.97
CA GLU A 115 -12.70 -2.43 8.34
C GLU A 115 -11.50 -1.64 7.80
N LEU A 116 -11.60 -1.13 6.56
CA LEU A 116 -10.63 -0.20 6.00
C LEU A 116 -10.55 1.08 6.83
N LYS A 117 -11.69 1.59 7.31
CA LYS A 117 -11.75 2.76 8.19
C LYS A 117 -10.99 2.53 9.48
N ASP A 118 -11.20 1.40 10.14
CA ASP A 118 -10.53 1.05 11.39
C ASP A 118 -9.04 0.81 11.17
N MET A 119 -8.67 0.19 10.07
CA MET A 119 -7.27 -0.02 9.69
C MET A 119 -6.53 1.32 9.52
N ILE A 120 -7.10 2.29 8.79
CA ILE A 120 -6.51 3.63 8.62
C ILE A 120 -6.44 4.39 9.95
N ALA A 121 -7.48 4.34 10.78
CA ALA A 121 -7.45 4.89 12.15
C ALA A 121 -6.31 4.28 12.97
N GLY A 122 -6.08 2.98 12.84
CA GLY A 122 -4.98 2.26 13.46
C GLY A 122 -3.60 2.78 13.04
N VAL A 123 -3.41 3.13 11.74
CA VAL A 123 -2.17 3.75 11.26
C VAL A 123 -1.95 5.11 11.93
N ILE A 124 -2.98 5.96 11.95
CA ILE A 124 -2.92 7.29 12.59
C ILE A 124 -2.57 7.15 14.07
N ASN A 125 -3.28 6.30 14.80
CA ASN A 125 -3.02 6.05 16.22
C ASN A 125 -1.58 5.57 16.45
N ARG A 126 -1.09 4.64 15.62
CA ARG A 126 0.29 4.14 15.72
C ARG A 126 1.30 5.24 15.48
N GLN A 127 1.14 6.06 14.43
CA GLN A 127 2.03 7.17 14.12
C GLN A 127 2.14 8.15 15.29
N PHE A 128 1.02 8.57 15.88
CA PHE A 128 1.04 9.50 17.03
C PHE A 128 1.65 8.87 18.28
N LYS A 129 1.44 7.56 18.53
CA LYS A 129 2.14 6.84 19.62
C LYS A 129 3.65 6.85 19.42
N LEU A 130 4.12 6.58 18.21
CA LEU A 130 5.55 6.55 17.87
C LEU A 130 6.19 7.94 17.98
N ILE A 131 5.51 9.00 17.53
CA ILE A 131 5.96 10.39 17.73
C ILE A 131 6.09 10.74 19.22
N ASN A 132 5.20 10.24 20.08
CA ASN A 132 5.30 10.47 21.52
C ASN A 132 6.47 9.71 22.19
N ILE A 133 6.99 8.64 21.57
CA ILE A 133 8.19 7.94 22.01
C ILE A 133 9.43 8.79 21.73
N ASP A 134 9.62 9.20 20.47
CA ASP A 134 10.72 10.10 20.07
C ASP A 134 10.28 10.99 18.90
N PRO A 135 10.02 12.29 19.16
CA PRO A 135 9.59 13.23 18.11
C PRO A 135 10.71 13.59 17.12
N TYR A 136 11.93 13.15 17.35
CA TYR A 136 13.08 13.38 16.46
C TYR A 136 13.47 12.16 15.65
N ALA A 137 12.75 11.03 15.83
CA ALA A 137 12.93 9.83 15.03
C ALA A 137 12.01 9.85 13.81
N ASN A 138 12.46 9.26 12.73
CA ASN A 138 11.72 9.15 11.46
C ASN A 138 11.20 7.74 11.20
N ALA A 139 11.81 6.70 11.81
CA ALA A 139 11.42 5.30 11.62
C ALA A 139 11.44 4.51 12.93
N PHE A 140 10.53 3.53 13.03
CA PHE A 140 10.30 2.76 14.25
C PHE A 140 10.17 1.26 13.98
N ASN A 141 10.58 0.48 14.98
CA ASN A 141 10.40 -0.97 15.02
C ASN A 141 8.96 -1.34 15.47
N VAL A 142 8.51 -2.52 15.09
CA VAL A 142 7.27 -3.09 15.64
C VAL A 142 7.48 -3.51 17.11
N GLU A 143 8.68 -4.03 17.44
CA GLU A 143 9.09 -4.48 18.77
C GLU A 143 10.32 -3.69 19.25
N PRO A 144 10.60 -3.64 20.57
CA PRO A 144 11.72 -2.86 21.15
C PRO A 144 13.07 -3.55 20.96
N VAL A 145 13.55 -3.62 19.73
CA VAL A 145 14.81 -4.31 19.35
C VAL A 145 16.02 -3.37 19.23
N GLY A 146 15.79 -2.06 19.30
CA GLY A 146 16.83 -1.04 19.19
C GLY A 146 17.07 -0.52 17.77
N PRO A 147 17.88 0.54 17.63
CA PRO A 147 18.13 1.21 16.36
C PRO A 147 18.95 0.33 15.40
N ALA A 148 18.64 0.43 14.12
CA ALA A 148 19.41 -0.22 13.05
C ALA A 148 20.82 0.34 12.93
N ASN A 149 21.02 1.61 13.33
CA ASN A 149 22.31 2.29 13.30
C ASN A 149 22.69 2.75 14.70
N SER A 150 23.71 2.10 15.31
CA SER A 150 24.21 2.42 16.65
C SER A 150 24.87 3.81 16.77
N THR A 151 25.09 4.51 15.65
CA THR A 151 25.68 5.86 15.64
C THR A 151 24.63 6.97 15.75
N ASP A 152 23.35 6.65 15.73
CA ASP A 152 22.28 7.63 15.94
C ASP A 152 22.40 8.22 17.36
N TRP A 153 22.39 9.54 17.43
CA TRP A 153 22.61 10.29 18.69
C TRP A 153 21.43 11.23 18.97
N PRO A 154 21.06 11.41 20.25
CA PRO A 154 21.41 10.60 21.43
C PRO A 154 20.86 9.18 21.34
N SER A 155 21.29 8.28 22.26
CA SER A 155 20.80 6.90 22.34
C SER A 155 19.27 6.88 22.29
N ALA A 156 18.73 6.15 21.32
CA ALA A 156 17.31 6.11 21.03
C ALA A 156 16.57 5.10 21.93
N ASP A 157 15.27 5.32 22.12
CA ASP A 157 14.37 4.32 22.66
C ASP A 157 14.44 3.02 21.83
N PRO A 158 14.33 1.82 22.43
CA PRO A 158 14.36 0.54 21.71
C PRO A 158 13.32 0.38 20.59
N TYR A 159 12.23 1.11 20.62
CA TYR A 159 11.28 1.16 19.50
C TYR A 159 11.77 1.98 18.31
N VAL A 160 12.80 2.83 18.48
CA VAL A 160 13.34 3.62 17.38
C VAL A 160 14.20 2.76 16.47
N PHE A 161 13.87 2.71 15.17
CA PHE A 161 14.67 2.05 14.14
C PHE A 161 15.73 3.00 13.58
N GLU A 162 15.33 4.26 13.24
CA GLU A 162 16.24 5.31 12.75
C GLU A 162 15.88 6.65 13.39
N ARG A 163 16.89 7.33 13.94
CA ARG A 163 16.74 8.63 14.58
C ARG A 163 17.35 9.74 13.75
N LYS A 164 16.64 10.13 12.72
CA LYS A 164 17.00 11.28 11.87
C LYS A 164 15.83 12.24 11.81
N TRP A 165 16.12 13.51 12.08
CA TRP A 165 15.10 14.54 12.00
C TRP A 165 14.70 14.81 10.55
N GLU A 166 13.43 14.63 10.26
CA GLU A 166 12.79 14.94 9.00
C GLU A 166 11.48 15.69 9.28
N LEU A 167 11.34 16.92 8.79
CA LEU A 167 10.13 17.72 9.00
C LEU A 167 8.88 17.04 8.45
N ASP A 168 8.99 16.38 7.33
CA ASP A 168 7.89 15.66 6.67
C ASP A 168 7.41 14.43 7.47
N SER A 169 8.29 13.83 8.29
CA SER A 169 7.90 12.76 9.23
C SER A 169 6.80 13.18 10.21
N HIS A 170 6.64 14.48 10.49
CA HIS A 170 5.52 15.00 11.29
C HIS A 170 4.36 15.50 10.42
N CYS A 171 4.65 16.07 9.27
CA CYS A 171 3.63 16.63 8.38
C CYS A 171 2.72 15.53 7.79
N TYR A 172 3.27 14.37 7.43
CA TYR A 172 2.49 13.28 6.82
C TYR A 172 1.47 12.63 7.77
N PRO A 173 1.79 12.31 9.04
CA PRO A 173 0.78 11.87 10.01
C PRO A 173 -0.34 12.88 10.24
N ILE A 174 -0.02 14.18 10.35
CA ILE A 174 -1.02 15.24 10.50
C ILE A 174 -1.90 15.32 9.26
N ARG A 175 -1.30 15.26 8.06
CA ARG A 175 -2.02 15.25 6.80
C ARG A 175 -2.96 14.05 6.68
N LEU A 176 -2.49 12.85 7.04
CA LEU A 176 -3.31 11.64 7.01
C LEU A 176 -4.51 11.77 7.95
N ALA A 177 -4.28 12.23 9.19
CA ALA A 177 -5.33 12.45 10.18
C ALA A 177 -6.36 13.50 9.70
N TYR A 178 -5.91 14.58 9.09
CA TYR A 178 -6.78 15.63 8.53
C TYR A 178 -7.68 15.12 7.41
N GLU A 179 -7.15 14.32 6.49
CA GLU A 179 -7.93 13.76 5.39
C GLU A 179 -8.89 12.65 5.83
N TYR A 180 -8.50 11.94 6.89
CA TYR A 180 -9.36 10.91 7.47
C TYR A 180 -10.56 11.50 8.21
N TRP A 181 -10.38 12.68 8.86
CA TRP A 181 -11.42 13.39 9.62
C TRP A 181 -12.57 13.84 8.71
#